data_424bc98fda131b03ee350eed9f0d7392
#
_entry.id   424bc98fda131b03ee350eed9f0d7392
#
_cell.length_a   1.000
_cell.length_b   1.000
_cell.length_c   1.000
_cell.angle_alpha   90.00
_cell.angle_beta   90.00
_cell.angle_gamma   90.00
#
_symmetry.space_group_name_H-M   'P 1'
#
loop_
_entity.id
_entity.type
_entity.pdbx_description
1 polymer ?
#
loop_
_entity_poly.entity_id
_entity_poly.type
_entity_poly.pdbx_seq_one_letter_code
_entity_poly.pdbx_strand_id
1 'polypeptide(L)'
;MKDILIPSEEMKIQVYPMDYEEFCDAAGNSFELLQQIYHMGEPIGQATNRKLMRDLRIYMAVGGMPQAVEAYIKGRNFSEIDMIKRQIISLYEEDFKKIDASGRISALYHSIPAQLEKDSRKYRITTAIGKRNNTKTEELLYELIDSKTILPCYNSTDPGVSLADTKDFDSYKLYLSD
;
A
#
# COMPACT_ATOMS: atom_id res chain seq x y z
N MET A 1 -19.09 15.71 -6.77
CA MET A 1 -18.64 16.15 -5.42
C MET A 1 -18.71 17.67 -5.40
N LYS A 2 -19.42 18.28 -4.45
CA LYS A 2 -19.42 19.75 -4.35
C LYS A 2 -18.03 20.16 -3.90
N ASP A 3 -17.41 21.11 -4.59
CA ASP A 3 -16.15 21.71 -4.20
C ASP A 3 -16.30 22.28 -2.79
N ILE A 4 -15.82 21.54 -1.81
CA ILE A 4 -15.68 22.08 -0.46
C ILE A 4 -14.45 22.95 -0.51
N LEU A 5 -14.63 24.27 -0.50
CA LEU A 5 -13.57 25.21 -0.28
C LEU A 5 -12.95 24.89 1.09
N ILE A 6 -11.76 24.31 1.07
CA ILE A 6 -11.02 24.04 2.31
C ILE A 6 -10.50 25.41 2.78
N PRO A 7 -10.85 25.85 4.01
CA PRO A 7 -10.29 27.07 4.55
C PRO A 7 -8.77 27.03 4.50
N SER A 8 -8.13 28.11 4.14
CA SER A 8 -6.67 28.23 4.01
C SER A 8 -5.90 27.98 5.33
N GLU A 9 -6.63 27.83 6.43
CA GLU A 9 -6.11 27.59 7.78
C GLU A 9 -6.05 26.09 8.16
N GLU A 10 -6.59 25.19 7.30
CA GLU A 10 -6.53 23.74 7.56
C GLU A 10 -5.19 23.15 7.12
N MET A 11 -4.47 22.55 8.06
CA MET A 11 -3.30 21.73 7.75
C MET A 11 -3.71 20.28 7.57
N LYS A 12 -3.60 19.75 6.35
CA LYS A 12 -3.83 18.34 6.06
C LYS A 12 -2.58 17.52 6.38
N ILE A 13 -2.72 16.56 7.28
CA ILE A 13 -1.67 15.60 7.59
C ILE A 13 -2.07 14.28 6.97
N GLN A 14 -1.19 13.73 6.12
CA GLN A 14 -1.35 12.40 5.54
C GLN A 14 -0.80 11.37 6.52
N VAL A 15 -1.62 10.41 6.91
CA VAL A 15 -1.21 9.26 7.73
C VAL A 15 -1.26 8.00 6.87
N TYR A 16 -0.15 7.29 6.79
CA TYR A 16 -0.05 6.01 6.08
C TYR A 16 -0.13 4.85 7.08
N PRO A 17 -0.37 3.61 6.61
CA PRO A 17 -0.10 2.43 7.42
C PRO A 17 1.32 2.46 7.97
N MET A 18 1.55 1.85 9.13
CA MET A 18 2.86 1.80 9.76
C MET A 18 3.88 1.13 8.84
N ASP A 19 5.04 1.75 8.70
CA ASP A 19 6.16 1.15 7.99
C ASP A 19 6.89 0.12 8.87
N TYR A 20 7.95 -0.49 8.34
CA TYR A 20 8.68 -1.53 9.06
C TYR A 20 9.41 -0.99 10.29
N GLU A 21 9.90 0.24 10.24
CA GLU A 21 10.56 0.91 11.38
C GLU A 21 9.54 1.16 12.50
N GLU A 22 8.42 1.78 12.19
CA GLU A 22 7.31 2.03 13.11
C GLU A 22 6.76 0.73 13.73
N PHE A 23 6.66 -0.33 12.92
CA PHE A 23 6.27 -1.66 13.41
C PHE A 23 7.31 -2.21 14.40
N CYS A 24 8.60 -2.10 14.10
CA CYS A 24 9.66 -2.55 15.00
C CYS A 24 9.61 -1.82 16.33
N ASP A 25 9.46 -0.50 16.31
CA ASP A 25 9.35 0.33 17.51
C ASP A 25 8.12 -0.03 18.35
N ALA A 26 6.96 -0.20 17.69
CA ALA A 26 5.73 -0.64 18.35
C ALA A 26 5.87 -2.04 18.99
N ALA A 27 6.64 -2.94 18.36
CA ALA A 27 6.93 -4.28 18.87
C ALA A 27 8.06 -4.31 19.92
N GLY A 28 8.63 -3.14 20.30
CA GLY A 28 9.70 -3.03 21.27
C GLY A 28 11.08 -3.48 20.74
N ASN A 29 11.26 -3.51 19.42
CA ASN A 29 12.53 -3.81 18.77
C ASN A 29 13.18 -2.50 18.32
N SER A 30 14.39 -2.18 18.83
CA SER A 30 15.10 -1.00 18.35
C SER A 30 15.59 -1.15 16.92
N PHE A 31 15.27 -0.18 16.08
CA PHE A 31 15.74 -0.09 14.71
C PHE A 31 17.07 0.66 14.58
N GLU A 32 17.49 1.38 15.62
CA GLU A 32 18.69 2.22 15.65
C GLU A 32 19.98 1.46 15.30
N LEU A 33 20.12 0.24 15.82
CA LEU A 33 21.29 -0.59 15.52
C LEU A 33 21.40 -0.91 14.03
N LEU A 34 20.28 -1.17 13.37
CA LEU A 34 20.24 -1.44 11.94
C LEU A 34 20.61 -0.20 11.12
N GLN A 35 20.13 0.96 11.51
CA GLN A 35 20.49 2.24 10.90
C GLN A 35 21.99 2.53 11.05
N GLN A 36 22.56 2.32 12.24
CA GLN A 36 24.00 2.51 12.47
C GLN A 36 24.84 1.58 11.58
N ILE A 37 24.53 0.29 11.52
CA ILE A 37 25.23 -0.69 10.68
C ILE A 37 25.13 -0.30 9.20
N TYR A 38 23.94 0.14 8.76
CA TYR A 38 23.73 0.61 7.39
C TYR A 38 24.60 1.82 7.06
N HIS A 39 24.66 2.81 7.94
CA HIS A 39 25.49 4.01 7.75
C HIS A 39 26.99 3.70 7.76
N MET A 40 27.41 2.72 8.54
CA MET A 40 28.82 2.28 8.56
C MET A 40 29.21 1.43 7.35
N GLY A 41 28.24 0.92 6.59
CA GLY A 41 28.47 0.02 5.45
C GLY A 41 29.02 -1.34 5.86
N GLU A 42 28.86 -1.76 7.11
CA GLU A 42 29.37 -3.01 7.62
C GLU A 42 28.41 -4.18 7.36
N PRO A 43 28.94 -5.40 7.09
CA PRO A 43 28.11 -6.56 6.89
C PRO A 43 27.44 -7.02 8.19
N ILE A 44 26.17 -7.32 8.14
CA ILE A 44 25.42 -7.89 9.25
C ILE A 44 25.80 -9.36 9.44
N GLY A 45 26.13 -9.76 10.66
CA GLY A 45 26.39 -11.17 10.98
C GLY A 45 25.19 -12.06 10.70
N GLN A 46 25.42 -13.33 10.33
CA GLN A 46 24.36 -14.27 9.91
C GLN A 46 23.23 -14.45 10.94
N ALA A 47 23.53 -14.44 12.22
CA ALA A 47 22.51 -14.56 13.27
C ALA A 47 21.57 -13.36 13.30
N THR A 48 22.12 -12.14 13.22
CA THR A 48 21.36 -10.90 13.16
C THR A 48 20.52 -10.82 11.90
N ASN A 49 21.11 -11.18 10.75
CA ASN A 49 20.38 -11.22 9.49
C ASN A 49 19.18 -12.18 9.54
N ARG A 50 19.34 -13.38 10.10
CA ARG A 50 18.21 -14.33 10.26
C ARG A 50 17.10 -13.76 11.14
N LYS A 51 17.44 -13.06 12.23
CA LYS A 51 16.47 -12.41 13.10
C LYS A 51 15.70 -11.33 12.31
N LEU A 52 16.41 -10.41 11.67
CA LEU A 52 15.81 -9.32 10.88
C LEU A 52 14.89 -9.85 9.76
N MET A 53 15.33 -10.87 9.04
CA MET A 53 14.53 -11.49 7.99
C MET A 53 13.29 -12.21 8.53
N ARG A 54 13.35 -12.76 9.74
CA ARG A 54 12.16 -13.30 10.41
C ARG A 54 11.21 -12.18 10.81
N ASP A 55 11.71 -11.11 11.40
CA ASP A 55 10.91 -9.99 11.88
C ASP A 55 10.25 -9.25 10.69
N LEU A 56 10.98 -9.09 9.57
CA LEU A 56 10.41 -8.57 8.32
C LEU A 56 9.28 -9.46 7.77
N ARG A 57 9.44 -10.81 7.82
CA ARG A 57 8.36 -11.71 7.39
C ARG A 57 7.14 -11.62 8.30
N ILE A 58 7.33 -11.40 9.60
CA ILE A 58 6.22 -11.15 10.52
C ILE A 58 5.50 -9.85 10.15
N TYR A 59 6.24 -8.77 9.91
CA TYR A 59 5.66 -7.52 9.43
C TYR A 59 4.87 -7.70 8.13
N MET A 60 5.43 -8.41 7.15
CA MET A 60 4.73 -8.72 5.89
C MET A 60 3.45 -9.55 6.11
N ALA A 61 3.39 -10.38 7.16
CA ALA A 61 2.21 -11.18 7.48
C ALA A 61 1.16 -10.39 8.29
N VAL A 62 1.59 -9.49 9.18
CA VAL A 62 0.73 -8.67 10.03
C VAL A 62 0.19 -7.46 9.25
N GLY A 63 1.06 -6.82 8.46
CA GLY A 63 0.80 -5.54 7.79
C GLY A 63 1.06 -4.34 8.69
N GLY A 64 0.85 -3.13 8.13
CA GLY A 64 1.04 -1.86 8.81
C GLY A 64 -0.23 -1.24 9.39
N MET A 65 -1.38 -1.91 9.30
CA MET A 65 -2.61 -1.37 9.87
C MET A 65 -2.57 -1.40 11.40
N PRO A 66 -2.76 -0.25 12.10
CA PRO A 66 -2.57 -0.16 13.56
C PRO A 66 -3.36 -1.20 14.35
N GLN A 67 -4.58 -1.53 13.94
CA GLN A 67 -5.40 -2.55 14.61
C GLN A 67 -4.78 -3.96 14.51
N ALA A 68 -4.18 -4.30 13.37
CA ALA A 68 -3.51 -5.58 13.17
C ALA A 68 -2.21 -5.65 13.96
N VAL A 69 -1.44 -4.55 13.97
CA VAL A 69 -0.19 -4.42 14.75
C VAL A 69 -0.49 -4.51 16.25
N GLU A 70 -1.51 -3.82 16.73
CA GLU A 70 -1.93 -3.89 18.14
C GLU A 70 -2.32 -5.30 18.56
N ALA A 71 -3.08 -6.02 17.70
CA ALA A 71 -3.45 -7.41 17.95
C ALA A 71 -2.22 -8.32 18.03
N TYR A 72 -1.23 -8.12 17.16
CA TYR A 72 0.03 -8.84 17.19
C TYR A 72 0.80 -8.60 18.49
N ILE A 73 0.94 -7.33 18.91
CA ILE A 73 1.65 -6.94 20.15
C ILE A 73 0.94 -7.54 21.38
N LYS A 74 -0.39 -7.61 21.39
CA LYS A 74 -1.18 -8.26 22.46
C LYS A 74 -1.08 -9.79 22.43
N GLY A 75 -0.27 -10.38 21.57
CA GLY A 75 -0.04 -11.82 21.50
C GLY A 75 -1.19 -12.62 20.86
N ARG A 76 -2.03 -11.97 20.03
CA ARG A 76 -3.06 -12.66 19.26
C ARG A 76 -2.43 -13.60 18.23
N ASN A 77 -3.11 -14.70 17.92
CA ASN A 77 -2.66 -15.60 16.88
C ASN A 77 -2.90 -15.01 15.47
N PHE A 78 -2.17 -15.53 14.46
CA PHE A 78 -2.27 -15.02 13.10
C PHE A 78 -3.66 -15.17 12.47
N SER A 79 -4.47 -16.15 12.89
CA SER A 79 -5.85 -16.29 12.41
C SER A 79 -6.74 -15.15 12.89
N GLU A 80 -6.56 -14.68 14.13
CA GLU A 80 -7.29 -13.52 14.66
C GLU A 80 -6.85 -12.24 13.96
N ILE A 81 -5.54 -12.08 13.70
CA ILE A 81 -5.00 -10.94 12.95
C ILE A 81 -5.55 -10.93 11.51
N ASP A 82 -5.62 -12.09 10.86
CA ASP A 82 -6.21 -12.20 9.52
C ASP A 82 -7.71 -11.83 9.50
N MET A 83 -8.47 -12.18 10.55
CA MET A 83 -9.87 -11.73 10.69
C MET A 83 -9.95 -10.20 10.77
N ILE A 84 -9.07 -9.55 11.53
CA ILE A 84 -9.03 -8.08 11.62
C ILE A 84 -8.76 -7.47 10.24
N LYS A 85 -7.77 -7.98 9.51
CA LYS A 85 -7.46 -7.51 8.15
C LYS A 85 -8.65 -7.67 7.19
N ARG A 86 -9.34 -8.82 7.25
CA ARG A 86 -10.55 -9.04 6.44
C ARG A 86 -11.68 -8.07 6.79
N GLN A 87 -11.84 -7.70 8.06
CA GLN A 87 -12.81 -6.69 8.47
C GLN A 87 -12.45 -5.31 7.89
N ILE A 88 -11.18 -4.93 7.89
CA ILE A 88 -10.71 -3.68 7.27
C ILE A 88 -11.02 -3.65 5.77
N ILE A 89 -10.70 -4.75 5.05
CA ILE A 89 -11.02 -4.87 3.63
C ILE A 89 -12.53 -4.78 3.38
N SER A 90 -13.35 -5.40 4.24
CA SER A 90 -14.81 -5.30 4.13
C SER A 90 -15.33 -3.87 4.28
N LEU A 91 -14.73 -3.06 5.17
CA LEU A 91 -15.06 -1.64 5.29
C LEU A 91 -14.68 -0.86 4.02
N TYR A 92 -13.52 -1.13 3.43
CA TYR A 92 -13.15 -0.54 2.13
C TYR A 92 -14.17 -0.88 1.03
N GLU A 93 -14.64 -2.12 0.98
CA GLU A 93 -15.66 -2.53 0.01
C GLU A 93 -17.00 -1.81 0.20
N GLU A 94 -17.39 -1.55 1.45
CA GLU A 94 -18.59 -0.76 1.74
C GLU A 94 -18.44 0.69 1.27
N ASP A 95 -17.27 1.29 1.46
CA ASP A 95 -16.98 2.65 1.00
C ASP A 95 -16.90 2.71 -0.53
N PHE A 96 -16.28 1.72 -1.18
CA PHE A 96 -16.27 1.61 -2.64
C PHE A 96 -17.68 1.55 -3.23
N LYS A 97 -18.60 0.82 -2.61
CA LYS A 97 -20.01 0.73 -3.04
C LYS A 97 -20.75 2.06 -2.89
N LYS A 98 -20.40 2.88 -1.91
CA LYS A 98 -20.98 4.24 -1.75
C LYS A 98 -20.54 5.18 -2.89
N ILE A 99 -19.29 5.04 -3.36
CA ILE A 99 -18.73 5.83 -4.44
C ILE A 99 -19.24 5.31 -5.80
N ASP A 100 -19.16 4.01 -6.03
CA ASP A 100 -19.56 3.35 -7.28
C ASP A 100 -20.39 2.09 -7.03
N ALA A 101 -21.70 2.23 -7.12
CA ALA A 101 -22.65 1.11 -6.99
C ALA A 101 -22.51 0.05 -8.10
N SER A 102 -21.79 0.35 -9.21
CA SER A 102 -21.56 -0.62 -10.29
C SER A 102 -20.50 -1.68 -9.97
N GLY A 103 -19.75 -1.51 -8.85
CA GLY A 103 -18.71 -2.42 -8.39
C GLY A 103 -17.40 -2.36 -9.16
N ARG A 104 -17.20 -1.35 -10.01
CA ARG A 104 -15.95 -1.20 -10.79
C ARG A 104 -14.75 -0.90 -9.91
N ILE A 105 -14.92 -0.03 -8.90
CA ILE A 105 -13.85 0.28 -7.93
C ILE A 105 -13.40 -1.00 -7.23
N SER A 106 -14.32 -1.81 -6.73
CA SER A 106 -14.02 -3.10 -6.11
C SER A 106 -13.28 -4.03 -7.07
N ALA A 107 -13.72 -4.11 -8.35
CA ALA A 107 -13.04 -4.93 -9.35
C ALA A 107 -11.63 -4.44 -9.67
N LEU A 108 -11.41 -3.11 -9.75
CA LEU A 108 -10.09 -2.52 -9.93
C LEU A 108 -9.18 -2.88 -8.76
N TYR A 109 -9.62 -2.67 -7.53
CA TYR A 109 -8.88 -2.96 -6.31
C TYR A 109 -8.49 -4.44 -6.20
N HIS A 110 -9.45 -5.36 -6.30
CA HIS A 110 -9.21 -6.81 -6.16
C HIS A 110 -8.37 -7.42 -7.29
N SER A 111 -8.27 -6.75 -8.44
CA SER A 111 -7.43 -7.23 -9.53
C SER A 111 -5.93 -6.99 -9.32
N ILE A 112 -5.56 -6.11 -8.37
CA ILE A 112 -4.16 -5.68 -8.18
C ILE A 112 -3.24 -6.85 -7.84
N PRO A 113 -3.49 -7.70 -6.83
CA PRO A 113 -2.59 -8.80 -6.48
C PRO A 113 -2.35 -9.73 -7.66
N ALA A 114 -3.41 -10.16 -8.34
CA ALA A 114 -3.31 -11.07 -9.48
C ALA A 114 -2.57 -10.45 -10.69
N GLN A 115 -2.54 -9.14 -10.82
CA GLN A 115 -1.77 -8.46 -11.87
C GLN A 115 -0.30 -8.29 -11.48
N LEU A 116 0.01 -8.15 -10.18
CA LEU A 116 1.38 -8.11 -9.67
C LEU A 116 2.09 -9.46 -9.76
N GLU A 117 1.36 -10.57 -9.76
CA GLU A 117 1.92 -11.92 -9.95
C GLU A 117 2.36 -12.20 -11.39
N LYS A 118 1.88 -11.43 -12.37
CA LYS A 118 2.26 -11.63 -13.78
C LYS A 118 3.69 -11.13 -14.04
N ASP A 119 4.37 -11.72 -15.01
CA ASP A 119 5.74 -11.36 -15.39
C ASP A 119 5.91 -9.87 -15.70
N SER A 120 4.98 -9.27 -16.41
CA SER A 120 5.04 -7.85 -16.75
C SER A 120 4.76 -6.93 -15.56
N ARG A 121 4.02 -7.43 -14.55
CA ARG A 121 3.55 -6.67 -13.38
C ARG A 121 2.93 -5.30 -13.69
N LYS A 122 2.66 -5.04 -14.98
CA LYS A 122 2.03 -3.80 -15.45
C LYS A 122 0.54 -3.89 -15.20
N TYR A 123 -0.02 -2.88 -14.54
CA TYR A 123 -1.46 -2.82 -14.31
C TYR A 123 -2.22 -2.49 -15.61
N ARG A 124 -3.31 -3.20 -15.85
CA ARG A 124 -4.20 -2.99 -17.00
C ARG A 124 -5.65 -2.95 -16.54
N ILE A 125 -6.29 -1.81 -16.71
CA ILE A 125 -7.70 -1.60 -16.38
C ILE A 125 -8.59 -2.63 -17.10
N THR A 126 -8.30 -2.92 -18.37
CA THR A 126 -9.06 -3.88 -19.16
C THR A 126 -9.00 -5.32 -18.64
N THR A 127 -7.98 -5.66 -17.86
CA THR A 127 -7.89 -6.97 -17.19
C THR A 127 -8.86 -7.04 -16.01
N ALA A 128 -9.08 -5.94 -15.30
CA ALA A 128 -9.97 -5.87 -14.15
C ALA A 128 -11.45 -5.88 -14.54
N ILE A 129 -11.82 -5.11 -15.57
CA ILE A 129 -13.22 -4.83 -15.93
C ILE A 129 -13.61 -5.24 -17.35
N GLY A 130 -12.70 -5.91 -18.08
CA GLY A 130 -12.90 -6.27 -19.48
C GLY A 130 -12.86 -5.07 -20.44
N LYS A 131 -13.45 -5.23 -21.63
CA LYS A 131 -13.44 -4.19 -22.68
C LYS A 131 -14.35 -2.97 -22.40
N ARG A 132 -14.97 -2.90 -21.22
CA ARG A 132 -15.85 -1.80 -20.81
C ARG A 132 -15.07 -0.61 -20.22
N ASN A 133 -13.81 -0.46 -20.60
CA ASN A 133 -13.03 0.71 -20.20
C ASN A 133 -13.62 1.96 -20.87
N ASN A 134 -13.87 2.99 -20.08
CA ASN A 134 -14.30 4.30 -20.51
C ASN A 134 -13.75 5.36 -19.57
N THR A 135 -13.84 6.63 -19.93
CA THR A 135 -13.40 7.76 -19.14
C THR A 135 -13.84 7.70 -17.67
N LYS A 136 -15.09 7.27 -17.44
CA LYS A 136 -15.61 7.11 -16.08
C LYS A 136 -14.82 6.08 -15.24
N THR A 137 -14.29 5.03 -15.86
CA THR A 137 -13.49 4.03 -15.15
C THR A 137 -12.11 4.57 -14.79
N GLU A 138 -11.54 5.40 -15.65
CA GLU A 138 -10.27 6.09 -15.36
C GLU A 138 -10.44 7.08 -14.21
N GLU A 139 -11.55 7.84 -14.18
CA GLU A 139 -11.91 8.70 -13.06
C GLU A 139 -12.01 7.91 -11.74
N LEU A 140 -12.67 6.75 -11.74
CA LEU A 140 -12.77 5.87 -10.57
C LEU A 140 -11.40 5.33 -10.12
N LEU A 141 -10.49 5.06 -11.05
CA LEU A 141 -9.12 4.69 -10.71
C LEU A 141 -8.36 5.84 -10.04
N TYR A 142 -8.53 7.06 -10.53
CA TYR A 142 -7.93 8.24 -9.89
C TYR A 142 -8.51 8.47 -8.49
N GLU A 143 -9.82 8.32 -8.29
CA GLU A 143 -10.43 8.39 -6.94
C GLU A 143 -9.83 7.34 -6.00
N LEU A 144 -9.59 6.13 -6.50
CA LEU A 144 -8.97 5.05 -5.72
C LEU A 144 -7.50 5.37 -5.37
N ILE A 145 -6.75 6.01 -6.27
CA ILE A 145 -5.40 6.50 -6.01
C ILE A 145 -5.41 7.65 -4.99
N ASP A 146 -6.34 8.58 -5.12
CA ASP A 146 -6.45 9.74 -4.23
C ASP A 146 -6.87 9.34 -2.81
N SER A 147 -7.64 8.27 -2.66
CA SER A 147 -7.99 7.70 -1.35
C SER A 147 -6.79 7.10 -0.61
N LYS A 148 -5.64 6.93 -1.28
CA LYS A 148 -4.41 6.30 -0.75
C LYS A 148 -4.56 4.84 -0.31
N THR A 149 -5.64 4.18 -0.68
CA THR A 149 -5.79 2.72 -0.50
C THR A 149 -4.91 1.93 -1.45
N ILE A 150 -4.50 2.56 -2.56
CA ILE A 150 -3.54 2.02 -3.52
C ILE A 150 -2.43 3.02 -3.83
N LEU A 151 -1.26 2.50 -4.19
CA LEU A 151 -0.07 3.28 -4.49
C LEU A 151 0.37 3.02 -5.94
N PRO A 152 0.32 4.02 -6.83
CA PRO A 152 0.82 3.89 -8.19
C PRO A 152 2.35 4.02 -8.24
N CYS A 153 3.00 3.12 -8.96
CA CYS A 153 4.42 3.18 -9.29
C CYS A 153 4.56 3.28 -10.81
N TYR A 154 4.90 4.47 -11.28
CA TYR A 154 5.03 4.75 -12.70
C TYR A 154 6.42 4.39 -13.22
N ASN A 155 6.49 3.99 -14.47
CA ASN A 155 7.76 3.86 -15.16
C ASN A 155 8.33 5.25 -15.49
N SER A 156 9.65 5.40 -15.40
CA SER A 156 10.36 6.58 -15.88
C SER A 156 11.17 6.19 -17.11
N THR A 157 11.08 6.98 -18.17
CA THR A 157 11.78 6.72 -19.43
C THR A 157 13.18 7.28 -19.44
N ASP A 158 13.48 8.27 -18.61
CA ASP A 158 14.79 8.88 -18.47
C ASP A 158 15.10 9.24 -17.00
N PRO A 159 15.89 8.44 -16.29
CA PRO A 159 16.25 8.72 -14.90
C PRO A 159 17.28 9.86 -14.74
N GLY A 160 17.87 10.37 -15.82
CA GLY A 160 18.83 11.48 -15.81
C GLY A 160 18.18 12.85 -15.69
N VAL A 161 16.87 12.94 -15.89
CA VAL A 161 16.06 14.15 -15.76
C VAL A 161 15.12 14.01 -14.54
N SER A 162 14.32 15.03 -14.25
CA SER A 162 13.30 14.93 -13.21
C SER A 162 12.39 13.70 -13.43
N LEU A 163 12.30 12.82 -12.45
CA LEU A 163 11.42 11.64 -12.51
C LEU A 163 9.95 12.00 -12.73
N ALA A 164 9.55 13.21 -12.31
CA ALA A 164 8.20 13.69 -12.52
C ALA A 164 7.91 14.00 -13.99
N ASP A 165 8.90 14.56 -14.71
CA ASP A 165 8.75 14.99 -16.10
C ASP A 165 8.85 13.81 -17.10
N THR A 166 9.51 12.73 -16.69
CA THR A 166 9.72 11.51 -17.52
C THR A 166 8.80 10.36 -17.17
N LYS A 167 7.75 10.65 -16.40
CA LYS A 167 6.76 9.70 -15.94
C LYS A 167 5.90 9.19 -17.09
N ASP A 168 5.91 7.88 -17.30
CA ASP A 168 5.07 7.20 -18.29
C ASP A 168 3.72 6.83 -17.64
N PHE A 169 2.68 7.56 -17.99
CA PHE A 169 1.32 7.35 -17.49
C PHE A 169 0.65 6.08 -18.07
N ASP A 170 1.16 5.54 -19.17
CA ASP A 170 0.65 4.32 -19.81
C ASP A 170 1.33 3.06 -19.28
N SER A 171 2.39 3.22 -18.48
CA SER A 171 3.18 2.10 -17.94
C SER A 171 3.39 2.25 -16.43
N TYR A 172 2.51 1.65 -15.66
CA TYR A 172 2.56 1.71 -14.20
C TYR A 172 2.18 0.38 -13.57
N LYS A 173 2.56 0.22 -12.31
CA LYS A 173 2.12 -0.83 -11.40
C LYS A 173 1.25 -0.21 -10.32
N LEU A 174 0.34 -0.99 -9.77
CA LEU A 174 -0.41 -0.61 -8.58
C LEU A 174 -0.04 -1.57 -7.45
N TYR A 175 0.17 -1.01 -6.28
CA TYR A 175 0.37 -1.74 -5.05
C TYR A 175 -0.76 -1.39 -4.09
N LEU A 176 -1.11 -2.30 -3.21
CA LEU A 176 -1.95 -1.98 -2.06
C LEU A 176 -1.13 -1.15 -1.08
N SER A 177 -1.78 -0.26 -0.32
CA SER A 177 -1.09 0.56 0.68
C SER A 177 -0.68 -0.22 1.92
N ASP A 178 -1.30 -1.40 2.14
CA ASP A 178 -0.97 -2.37 3.19
C ASP A 178 -1.17 -3.81 2.69
#